data_9b1a8cceac1e41913c1aa6f931fa1709
#
_entry.id   9b1a8cceac1e41913c1aa6f931fa1709
#
_cell.length_a   1.000
_cell.length_b   1.000
_cell.length_c   1.000
_cell.angle_alpha   90.00
_cell.angle_beta   90.00
_cell.angle_gamma   90.00
#
_symmetry.space_group_name_H-M   'P 1'
#
loop_
_entity.id
_entity.type
_entity.pdbx_description
1 polymer ?
#
loop_
_entity_poly.entity_id
_entity_poly.type
_entity_poly.pdbx_seq_one_letter_code
_entity_poly.pdbx_strand_id
1 'polypeptide(L)'
;MKWKSLLDILFKNNKKYKILIITLIFILLVGIVCKGNIKKIPVICDIFSNGKNINLEQYDDYLEVVGKSKEYGDITVTLEYAVADKNILMLSFLVKNDGEEIKDLKDADIHISSLSINGKEVHLISKNNLELLDDNQVRIVKRISLNYDDLPSNLNISIGIEKMFNKDGNWDIKFNVDTAKILKETYREKINSSINTRDLKGKVKEVTISPLTIKIDTAYKSYNKSRLEFLVLDEDDNELTMVGENTSTNLNQSEYNAKYVSNAPLQKLKVIPIYYGKANREETLISNKVNLEEFHPFYLKISDNLAIKIEDYMIKDNYIILKYNYEYMGKVIKKDLNSLFIKYDDIIYDDVNSEEGDNIKRNHARDECKIAVFKYNNQKYFEIGCYDGSNSLLLEDYIFEVEKNKD
;
A
#
# COMPACT_ATOMS: atom_id res chain seq x y z
N MET A 1 52.35 7.09 -26.69
CA MET A 1 52.66 8.38 -27.34
C MET A 1 51.86 8.60 -28.64
N LYS A 2 50.59 8.09 -28.71
CA LYS A 2 49.78 8.21 -29.95
C LYS A 2 48.40 8.90 -29.73
N TRP A 3 48.02 9.22 -28.52
CA TRP A 3 46.73 9.84 -28.24
C TRP A 3 46.70 11.38 -28.34
N LYS A 4 47.84 12.05 -28.10
CA LYS A 4 47.98 13.50 -28.23
C LYS A 4 47.83 13.98 -29.67
N SER A 5 48.42 13.26 -30.63
CA SER A 5 48.35 13.62 -32.06
C SER A 5 46.97 13.43 -32.68
N LEU A 6 46.17 12.50 -32.19
CA LEU A 6 44.79 12.29 -32.66
C LEU A 6 43.84 13.40 -32.14
N LEU A 7 44.06 13.86 -30.91
CA LEU A 7 43.28 14.96 -30.32
C LEU A 7 43.61 16.29 -31.02
N ASP A 8 44.89 16.54 -31.38
CA ASP A 8 45.31 17.76 -32.08
C ASP A 8 44.75 17.81 -33.52
N ILE A 9 44.59 16.69 -34.19
CA ILE A 9 43.98 16.61 -35.54
C ILE A 9 42.46 16.84 -35.46
N LEU A 10 41.76 16.34 -34.44
CA LEU A 10 40.31 16.51 -34.23
C LEU A 10 39.93 17.93 -33.82
N PHE A 11 40.87 18.69 -33.21
CA PHE A 11 40.58 20.03 -32.69
C PHE A 11 41.01 21.17 -33.60
N LYS A 12 41.66 20.90 -34.72
CA LYS A 12 42.29 21.90 -35.58
C LYS A 12 41.42 22.40 -36.73
N ASN A 13 40.29 22.90 -36.61
CA ASN A 13 39.53 23.71 -37.58
C ASN A 13 38.06 23.43 -37.85
N ASN A 14 37.28 23.03 -36.88
CA ASN A 14 35.84 23.16 -37.17
C ASN A 14 35.02 23.39 -35.88
N LYS A 15 34.53 24.60 -35.66
CA LYS A 15 33.68 24.95 -34.51
C LYS A 15 32.46 23.99 -34.39
N LYS A 16 31.95 23.47 -35.51
CA LYS A 16 30.82 22.52 -35.53
C LYS A 16 31.19 21.17 -34.90
N TYR A 17 32.40 20.65 -35.13
CA TYR A 17 32.83 19.37 -34.49
C TYR A 17 33.13 19.52 -33.03
N LYS A 18 33.60 20.70 -32.58
CA LYS A 18 33.78 20.99 -31.13
C LYS A 18 32.46 20.98 -30.41
N ILE A 19 31.44 21.59 -30.98
CA ILE A 19 30.09 21.61 -30.41
C ILE A 19 29.52 20.16 -30.40
N LEU A 20 29.65 19.41 -31.47
CA LEU A 20 29.17 18.04 -31.55
C LEU A 20 29.84 17.11 -30.51
N ILE A 21 31.16 17.22 -30.32
CA ILE A 21 31.90 16.43 -29.32
C ILE A 21 31.52 16.85 -27.91
N ILE A 22 31.36 18.15 -27.63
CA ILE A 22 30.92 18.64 -26.33
C ILE A 22 29.50 18.16 -26.05
N THR A 23 28.61 18.18 -27.04
CA THR A 23 27.22 17.67 -26.90
C THR A 23 27.21 16.16 -26.66
N LEU A 24 28.07 15.40 -27.35
CA LEU A 24 28.20 13.95 -27.17
C LEU A 24 28.77 13.58 -25.78
N ILE A 25 29.78 14.34 -25.31
CA ILE A 25 30.33 14.18 -23.96
C ILE A 25 29.27 14.58 -22.90
N PHE A 26 28.49 15.62 -23.16
CA PHE A 26 27.41 16.04 -22.26
C PHE A 26 26.30 14.99 -22.20
N ILE A 27 25.90 14.41 -23.33
CA ILE A 27 24.93 13.29 -23.39
C ILE A 27 25.48 12.05 -22.67
N LEU A 28 26.78 11.74 -22.83
CA LEU A 28 27.44 10.63 -22.12
C LEU A 28 27.51 10.87 -20.60
N LEU A 29 27.85 12.10 -20.19
CA LEU A 29 27.88 12.49 -18.78
C LEU A 29 26.48 12.49 -18.15
N VAL A 30 25.48 13.00 -18.86
CA VAL A 30 24.08 12.93 -18.44
C VAL A 30 23.61 11.47 -18.35
N GLY A 31 23.98 10.61 -19.32
CA GLY A 31 23.69 9.18 -19.28
C GLY A 31 24.35 8.43 -18.11
N ILE A 32 25.58 8.83 -17.73
CA ILE A 32 26.31 8.26 -16.57
C ILE A 32 25.71 8.79 -15.25
N VAL A 33 25.35 10.06 -15.19
CA VAL A 33 24.73 10.69 -14.03
C VAL A 33 23.32 10.10 -13.82
N CYS A 34 22.56 9.90 -14.90
CA CYS A 34 21.25 9.24 -14.81
C CYS A 34 21.36 7.78 -14.34
N LYS A 35 22.35 7.00 -14.81
CA LYS A 35 22.60 5.63 -14.30
C LYS A 35 23.06 5.58 -12.84
N GLY A 36 23.75 6.62 -12.35
CA GLY A 36 24.23 6.68 -10.97
C GLY A 36 23.18 7.14 -9.95
N ASN A 37 22.13 7.86 -10.37
CA ASN A 37 21.13 8.44 -9.48
C ASN A 37 19.81 7.67 -9.40
N ILE A 38 19.68 6.54 -10.11
CA ILE A 38 18.48 5.66 -9.98
C ILE A 38 18.34 5.11 -8.54
N LYS A 39 19.37 5.18 -7.71
CA LYS A 39 19.43 4.60 -6.37
C LYS A 39 18.59 5.29 -5.27
N LYS A 40 17.82 6.32 -5.59
CA LYS A 40 16.99 7.02 -4.57
C LYS A 40 15.69 7.54 -5.18
N ILE A 41 14.68 6.70 -5.21
CA ILE A 41 13.30 7.13 -5.35
C ILE A 41 12.61 6.85 -4.01
N PRO A 42 12.75 7.72 -2.99
CA PRO A 42 12.22 7.47 -1.63
C PRO A 42 10.71 7.26 -1.62
N VAL A 43 9.98 7.93 -2.51
CA VAL A 43 8.50 7.98 -2.52
C VAL A 43 7.85 6.72 -3.04
N ILE A 44 8.54 5.94 -3.91
CA ILE A 44 8.03 4.62 -4.28
C ILE A 44 7.97 3.71 -3.05
N CYS A 45 8.93 3.86 -2.12
CA CYS A 45 8.92 3.17 -0.82
C CYS A 45 7.63 3.42 -0.05
N ASP A 46 7.23 4.67 0.08
CA ASP A 46 6.11 5.07 0.93
C ASP A 46 4.76 4.56 0.39
N ILE A 47 4.62 4.42 -0.93
CA ILE A 47 3.39 3.89 -1.53
C ILE A 47 3.21 2.40 -1.26
N PHE A 48 4.29 1.64 -1.29
CA PHE A 48 4.23 0.20 -0.99
C PHE A 48 4.20 -0.07 0.52
N SER A 49 4.83 0.79 1.33
CA SER A 49 5.11 0.51 2.73
C SER A 49 4.12 1.12 3.72
N ASN A 50 3.20 2.02 3.32
CA ASN A 50 2.47 2.85 4.27
C ASN A 50 3.42 3.47 5.33
N GLY A 51 4.59 3.98 4.89
CA GLY A 51 5.62 4.58 5.76
C GLY A 51 6.71 3.63 6.28
N LYS A 52 6.77 2.36 5.84
CA LYS A 52 7.90 1.46 6.12
C LYS A 52 8.95 1.49 5.00
N ASN A 53 10.22 1.38 5.37
CA ASN A 53 11.32 1.27 4.41
C ASN A 53 11.20 -0.01 3.59
N ILE A 54 10.69 0.08 2.36
CA ILE A 54 10.77 -1.01 1.38
C ILE A 54 12.13 -0.94 0.69
N ASN A 55 12.79 -2.07 0.51
CA ASN A 55 13.97 -2.16 -0.34
C ASN A 55 13.54 -2.04 -1.81
N LEU A 56 13.74 -0.86 -2.41
CA LEU A 56 13.36 -0.59 -3.80
C LEU A 56 14.29 -1.22 -4.83
N GLU A 57 15.50 -1.60 -4.45
CA GLU A 57 16.46 -2.21 -5.38
C GLU A 57 15.85 -3.41 -6.10
N GLN A 58 14.88 -4.10 -5.46
CA GLN A 58 14.16 -5.22 -6.08
C GLN A 58 13.25 -4.80 -7.25
N TYR A 59 12.84 -3.51 -7.32
CA TYR A 59 11.95 -3.01 -8.39
C TYR A 59 12.71 -2.28 -9.50
N ASP A 60 13.99 -1.91 -9.29
CA ASP A 60 14.80 -1.16 -10.27
C ASP A 60 14.83 -1.85 -11.63
N ASP A 61 14.83 -3.18 -11.62
CA ASP A 61 14.86 -4.01 -12.81
C ASP A 61 13.55 -3.99 -13.64
N TYR A 62 12.45 -3.47 -13.09
CA TYR A 62 11.14 -3.43 -13.71
C TYR A 62 10.68 -2.01 -14.04
N LEU A 63 11.41 -0.99 -13.54
CA LEU A 63 11.08 0.41 -13.77
C LEU A 63 11.44 0.83 -15.20
N GLU A 64 10.46 1.35 -15.93
CA GLU A 64 10.70 2.01 -17.21
C GLU A 64 11.01 3.50 -16.97
N VAL A 65 12.17 3.94 -17.45
CA VAL A 65 12.54 5.36 -17.45
C VAL A 65 11.84 6.05 -18.60
N VAL A 66 10.83 6.88 -18.30
CA VAL A 66 10.02 7.57 -19.32
C VAL A 66 10.62 8.90 -19.70
N GLY A 67 10.96 9.76 -18.74
CA GLY A 67 11.64 11.03 -18.93
C GLY A 67 10.87 12.03 -19.82
N LYS A 68 9.54 11.96 -19.90
CA LYS A 68 8.71 12.85 -20.74
C LYS A 68 8.16 14.00 -19.95
N SER A 69 8.38 15.22 -20.46
CA SER A 69 7.91 16.47 -19.86
C SER A 69 6.88 17.17 -20.74
N LYS A 70 5.97 17.84 -20.08
CA LYS A 70 5.01 18.80 -20.66
C LYS A 70 4.96 20.04 -19.80
N GLU A 71 4.95 21.18 -20.48
CA GLU A 71 4.84 22.51 -19.88
C GLU A 71 3.52 23.15 -20.29
N TYR A 72 2.85 23.78 -19.35
CA TYR A 72 1.69 24.61 -19.58
C TYR A 72 1.69 25.77 -18.58
N GLY A 73 1.79 27.02 -19.08
CA GLY A 73 2.05 28.17 -18.22
C GLY A 73 3.36 28.01 -17.45
N ASP A 74 3.30 28.26 -16.15
CA ASP A 74 4.47 28.18 -15.24
C ASP A 74 4.64 26.76 -14.63
N ILE A 75 3.86 25.76 -15.10
CA ILE A 75 3.88 24.42 -14.53
C ILE A 75 4.46 23.43 -15.54
N THR A 76 5.51 22.75 -15.10
CA THR A 76 6.13 21.63 -15.85
C THR A 76 5.84 20.31 -15.14
N VAL A 77 5.22 19.38 -15.87
CA VAL A 77 4.98 17.99 -15.42
C VAL A 77 5.90 17.06 -16.17
N THR A 78 6.75 16.34 -15.46
CA THR A 78 7.65 15.33 -15.99
C THR A 78 7.25 13.96 -15.49
N LEU A 79 6.87 13.03 -16.35
CA LEU A 79 6.74 11.62 -15.99
C LEU A 79 8.13 11.00 -16.00
N GLU A 80 8.67 10.73 -14.81
CA GLU A 80 10.03 10.20 -14.64
C GLU A 80 10.08 8.69 -14.90
N TYR A 81 9.19 7.94 -14.23
CA TYR A 81 9.17 6.48 -14.22
C TYR A 81 7.76 5.93 -14.32
N ALA A 82 7.66 4.74 -14.89
CA ALA A 82 6.46 3.96 -14.93
C ALA A 82 6.76 2.47 -14.73
N VAL A 83 5.84 1.74 -14.11
CA VAL A 83 5.88 0.28 -14.01
C VAL A 83 4.46 -0.26 -13.91
N ALA A 84 4.21 -1.41 -14.50
CA ALA A 84 2.89 -2.04 -14.46
C ALA A 84 2.97 -3.54 -14.35
N ASP A 85 2.03 -4.11 -13.60
CA ASP A 85 1.66 -5.53 -13.65
C ASP A 85 0.15 -5.68 -13.95
N LYS A 86 -0.40 -6.89 -13.83
CA LYS A 86 -1.83 -7.16 -14.07
C LYS A 86 -2.76 -6.37 -13.15
N ASN A 87 -2.28 -5.94 -11.99
CA ASN A 87 -3.06 -5.43 -10.89
C ASN A 87 -2.92 -3.94 -10.66
N ILE A 88 -1.75 -3.38 -11.00
CA ILE A 88 -1.44 -1.96 -10.78
C ILE A 88 -0.63 -1.36 -11.92
N LEU A 89 -0.80 -0.06 -12.14
CA LEU A 89 0.10 0.82 -12.86
C LEU A 89 0.60 1.87 -11.87
N MET A 90 1.92 2.01 -11.76
CA MET A 90 2.56 3.05 -10.96
C MET A 90 3.25 4.05 -11.86
N LEU A 91 3.10 5.32 -11.52
CA LEU A 91 3.62 6.46 -12.26
C LEU A 91 4.30 7.42 -11.27
N SER A 92 5.55 7.77 -11.53
CA SER A 92 6.28 8.79 -10.77
C SER A 92 6.38 10.07 -11.60
N PHE A 93 5.79 11.14 -11.08
CA PHE A 93 5.85 12.46 -11.68
C PHE A 93 6.73 13.40 -10.85
N LEU A 94 7.56 14.18 -11.51
CA LEU A 94 8.16 15.37 -10.97
C LEU A 94 7.39 16.57 -11.51
N VAL A 95 6.87 17.40 -10.60
CA VAL A 95 6.13 18.61 -10.96
C VAL A 95 6.86 19.82 -10.43
N LYS A 96 7.08 20.79 -11.30
CA LYS A 96 7.69 22.07 -11.00
C LYS A 96 6.70 23.20 -11.26
N ASN A 97 6.58 24.14 -10.32
CA ASN A 97 5.79 25.34 -10.45
C ASN A 97 6.74 26.57 -10.38
N ASP A 98 7.08 27.15 -11.53
CA ASP A 98 7.98 28.30 -11.60
C ASP A 98 7.27 29.64 -11.24
N GLY A 99 5.94 29.64 -11.12
CA GLY A 99 5.15 30.84 -10.83
C GLY A 99 4.93 31.12 -9.36
N GLU A 100 4.87 30.08 -8.52
CA GLU A 100 4.48 30.21 -7.12
C GLU A 100 5.11 29.13 -6.25
N GLU A 101 5.40 29.47 -4.98
CA GLU A 101 5.81 28.53 -3.95
C GLU A 101 4.68 27.55 -3.58
N ILE A 102 5.01 26.29 -3.37
CA ILE A 102 4.05 25.25 -2.99
C ILE A 102 3.81 25.32 -1.49
N LYS A 103 2.68 25.92 -1.09
CA LYS A 103 2.32 26.14 0.33
C LYS A 103 1.57 24.96 0.94
N ASP A 104 0.76 24.27 0.17
CA ASP A 104 0.03 23.08 0.61
C ASP A 104 0.22 21.95 -0.42
N LEU A 105 0.74 20.81 0.05
CA LEU A 105 0.92 19.63 -0.80
C LEU A 105 -0.40 19.10 -1.39
N LYS A 106 -1.54 19.37 -0.75
CA LYS A 106 -2.84 18.97 -1.30
C LYS A 106 -3.18 19.66 -2.61
N ASP A 107 -2.70 20.90 -2.80
CA ASP A 107 -2.92 21.64 -4.03
C ASP A 107 -2.06 21.12 -5.19
N ALA A 108 -0.99 20.39 -4.88
CA ALA A 108 -0.06 19.83 -5.85
C ALA A 108 -0.54 18.50 -6.48
N ASP A 109 -1.69 17.95 -6.07
CA ASP A 109 -2.16 16.69 -6.63
C ASP A 109 -2.46 16.78 -8.12
N ILE A 110 -2.03 15.74 -8.87
CA ILE A 110 -2.30 15.59 -10.29
C ILE A 110 -3.73 15.08 -10.49
N HIS A 111 -4.58 15.88 -11.11
CA HIS A 111 -5.89 15.42 -11.56
C HIS A 111 -5.78 14.79 -12.95
N ILE A 112 -5.71 13.46 -12.99
CA ILE A 112 -5.76 12.70 -14.25
C ILE A 112 -7.23 12.65 -14.70
N SER A 113 -7.56 13.33 -15.79
CA SER A 113 -8.91 13.36 -16.35
C SER A 113 -9.20 12.17 -17.25
N SER A 114 -8.16 11.62 -17.88
CA SER A 114 -8.29 10.46 -18.76
C SER A 114 -7.05 9.56 -18.71
N LEU A 115 -7.27 8.26 -18.77
CA LEU A 115 -6.24 7.25 -18.93
C LEU A 115 -6.68 6.24 -19.98
N SER A 116 -5.87 6.01 -20.98
CA SER A 116 -6.07 4.90 -21.90
C SER A 116 -4.85 3.99 -21.99
N ILE A 117 -5.09 2.69 -22.09
CA ILE A 117 -4.07 1.67 -22.28
C ILE A 117 -4.41 0.89 -23.56
N ASN A 118 -3.49 0.90 -24.53
CA ASN A 118 -3.69 0.30 -25.85
C ASN A 118 -4.99 0.79 -26.53
N GLY A 119 -5.31 2.08 -26.36
CA GLY A 119 -6.48 2.73 -26.93
C GLY A 119 -7.82 2.42 -26.24
N LYS A 120 -7.81 1.70 -25.12
CA LYS A 120 -8.99 1.45 -24.28
C LYS A 120 -8.95 2.33 -23.05
N GLU A 121 -10.05 3.00 -22.76
CA GLU A 121 -10.19 3.77 -21.52
C GLU A 121 -10.14 2.86 -20.29
N VAL A 122 -9.48 3.35 -19.23
CA VAL A 122 -9.32 2.67 -17.95
C VAL A 122 -10.01 3.50 -16.87
N HIS A 123 -10.84 2.84 -16.08
CA HIS A 123 -11.48 3.50 -14.94
C HIS A 123 -10.44 3.84 -13.86
N LEU A 124 -10.39 5.12 -13.46
CA LEU A 124 -9.39 5.64 -12.56
C LEU A 124 -9.78 5.38 -11.10
N ILE A 125 -9.19 4.38 -10.49
CA ILE A 125 -9.14 4.25 -9.02
C ILE A 125 -7.67 4.41 -8.64
N SER A 126 -7.31 5.55 -8.07
CA SER A 126 -5.91 5.86 -7.75
C SER A 126 -5.72 6.29 -6.31
N LYS A 127 -4.53 6.00 -5.78
CA LYS A 127 -3.98 6.56 -4.54
C LYS A 127 -2.70 7.30 -4.87
N ASN A 128 -2.43 8.38 -4.13
CA ASN A 128 -1.26 9.21 -4.36
C ASN A 128 -0.40 9.26 -3.10
N ASN A 129 0.91 9.44 -3.33
CA ASN A 129 1.84 9.95 -2.34
C ASN A 129 2.53 11.18 -2.91
N LEU A 130 2.70 12.20 -2.08
CA LEU A 130 3.31 13.47 -2.45
C LEU A 130 4.52 13.73 -1.54
N GLU A 131 5.63 14.14 -2.14
CA GLU A 131 6.86 14.53 -1.45
C GLU A 131 7.30 15.89 -1.93
N LEU A 132 7.38 16.86 -1.03
CA LEU A 132 7.96 18.18 -1.33
C LEU A 132 9.47 18.01 -1.43
N LEU A 133 10.06 18.35 -2.57
CA LEU A 133 11.50 18.29 -2.79
C LEU A 133 12.18 19.62 -2.51
N ASP A 134 11.52 20.72 -2.88
CA ASP A 134 11.88 22.10 -2.56
C ASP A 134 10.64 22.99 -2.65
N ASP A 135 10.80 24.31 -2.47
CA ASP A 135 9.71 25.28 -2.39
C ASP A 135 8.83 25.34 -3.65
N ASN A 136 9.31 24.84 -4.78
CA ASN A 136 8.58 24.85 -6.05
C ASN A 136 8.55 23.50 -6.79
N GLN A 137 9.01 22.42 -6.16
CA GLN A 137 9.04 21.09 -6.76
C GLN A 137 8.42 20.05 -5.84
N VAL A 138 7.56 19.22 -6.42
CA VAL A 138 6.93 18.09 -5.74
C VAL A 138 7.08 16.82 -6.59
N ARG A 139 7.40 15.71 -5.95
CA ARG A 139 7.30 14.39 -6.55
C ARG A 139 5.94 13.78 -6.18
N ILE A 140 5.28 13.23 -7.18
CA ILE A 140 3.96 12.61 -7.01
C ILE A 140 4.02 11.20 -7.56
N VAL A 141 3.77 10.21 -6.72
CA VAL A 141 3.62 8.84 -7.19
C VAL A 141 2.15 8.46 -7.16
N LYS A 142 1.62 8.09 -8.32
CA LYS A 142 0.25 7.59 -8.46
C LYS A 142 0.26 6.09 -8.65
N ARG A 143 -0.54 5.40 -7.84
CA ARG A 143 -0.86 4.00 -8.02
C ARG A 143 -2.28 3.88 -8.52
N ILE A 144 -2.43 3.35 -9.73
CA ILE A 144 -3.70 3.17 -10.42
C ILE A 144 -4.03 1.67 -10.39
N SER A 145 -5.23 1.33 -9.93
CA SER A 145 -5.69 -0.06 -9.91
C SER A 145 -6.00 -0.53 -11.31
N LEU A 146 -5.36 -1.61 -11.73
CA LEU A 146 -5.65 -2.34 -12.96
C LEU A 146 -6.36 -3.65 -12.62
N ASN A 147 -7.03 -4.22 -13.60
CA ASN A 147 -7.65 -5.54 -13.48
C ASN A 147 -7.63 -6.24 -14.84
N TYR A 148 -6.44 -6.71 -15.21
CA TYR A 148 -6.22 -7.44 -16.44
C TYR A 148 -6.13 -8.94 -16.17
N ASP A 149 -6.92 -9.73 -16.89
CA ASP A 149 -6.72 -11.20 -16.90
C ASP A 149 -5.46 -11.54 -17.69
N ASP A 150 -5.30 -10.92 -18.87
CA ASP A 150 -4.13 -11.04 -19.70
C ASP A 150 -3.54 -9.66 -20.01
N LEU A 151 -2.42 -9.33 -19.37
CA LEU A 151 -1.70 -8.11 -19.61
C LEU A 151 -0.81 -8.29 -20.85
N PRO A 152 -0.89 -7.39 -21.85
CA PRO A 152 0.05 -7.40 -22.98
C PRO A 152 1.49 -7.14 -22.52
N SER A 153 2.48 -7.69 -23.23
CA SER A 153 3.90 -7.50 -22.92
C SER A 153 4.39 -6.06 -23.15
N ASN A 154 3.62 -5.25 -23.86
CA ASN A 154 3.91 -3.84 -24.07
C ASN A 154 2.60 -3.03 -23.95
N LEU A 155 2.63 -2.00 -23.13
CA LEU A 155 1.49 -1.11 -22.90
C LEU A 155 1.76 0.25 -23.53
N ASN A 156 0.89 0.65 -24.47
CA ASN A 156 0.88 2.02 -24.99
C ASN A 156 -0.11 2.82 -24.13
N ILE A 157 0.41 3.76 -23.35
CA ILE A 157 -0.36 4.49 -22.35
C ILE A 157 -0.48 5.96 -22.75
N SER A 158 -1.68 6.50 -22.64
CA SER A 158 -1.97 7.92 -22.81
C SER A 158 -2.67 8.45 -21.58
N ILE A 159 -2.14 9.52 -21.00
CA ILE A 159 -2.67 10.20 -19.81
C ILE A 159 -3.02 11.62 -20.19
N GLY A 160 -4.24 12.04 -19.87
CA GLY A 160 -4.68 13.43 -19.90
C GLY A 160 -4.66 14.01 -18.48
N ILE A 161 -4.00 15.17 -18.31
CA ILE A 161 -3.97 15.92 -17.06
C ILE A 161 -4.51 17.30 -17.32
N GLU A 162 -5.64 17.65 -16.69
CA GLU A 162 -6.35 18.90 -16.97
C GLU A 162 -6.21 19.95 -15.87
N LYS A 163 -5.77 19.53 -14.67
CA LYS A 163 -5.68 20.45 -13.54
C LYS A 163 -4.48 20.15 -12.64
N MET A 164 -3.75 21.20 -12.27
CA MET A 164 -2.62 21.20 -11.34
C MET A 164 -2.63 22.51 -10.55
N PHE A 165 -2.31 22.46 -9.23
CA PHE A 165 -2.27 23.65 -8.36
C PHE A 165 -3.51 24.55 -8.51
N ASN A 166 -4.70 23.94 -8.61
CA ASN A 166 -5.95 24.65 -8.88
C ASN A 166 -6.00 25.45 -10.20
N LYS A 167 -5.02 25.29 -11.11
CA LYS A 167 -4.96 25.89 -12.44
C LYS A 167 -5.35 24.87 -13.50
N ASP A 168 -6.25 25.26 -14.41
CA ASP A 168 -6.60 24.44 -15.56
C ASP A 168 -5.47 24.49 -16.59
N GLY A 169 -5.23 23.36 -17.28
CA GLY A 169 -4.16 23.24 -18.25
C GLY A 169 -4.27 21.97 -19.09
N ASN A 170 -3.23 21.67 -19.84
CA ASN A 170 -3.16 20.47 -20.66
C ASN A 170 -1.73 19.91 -20.62
N TRP A 171 -1.54 18.82 -19.88
CA TRP A 171 -0.26 18.09 -19.78
C TRP A 171 -0.41 16.65 -20.26
N ASP A 172 -0.91 16.45 -21.49
CA ASP A 172 -1.07 15.12 -22.08
C ASP A 172 0.27 14.43 -22.31
N ILE A 173 0.43 13.22 -21.77
CA ILE A 173 1.66 12.43 -21.88
C ILE A 173 1.32 11.05 -22.46
N LYS A 174 2.07 10.66 -23.52
CA LYS A 174 1.99 9.33 -24.13
C LYS A 174 3.32 8.62 -23.99
N PHE A 175 3.31 7.37 -23.53
CA PHE A 175 4.50 6.56 -23.28
C PHE A 175 4.20 5.07 -23.42
N ASN A 176 5.25 4.26 -23.40
CA ASN A 176 5.15 2.81 -23.40
C ASN A 176 5.73 2.25 -22.09
N VAL A 177 5.22 1.10 -21.67
CA VAL A 177 5.76 0.32 -20.53
C VAL A 177 5.96 -1.11 -21.02
N ASP A 178 7.19 -1.62 -20.90
CA ASP A 178 7.49 -3.02 -21.15
C ASP A 178 7.17 -3.86 -19.89
N THR A 179 6.28 -4.80 -20.04
CA THR A 179 5.84 -5.71 -18.95
C THR A 179 6.33 -7.15 -19.17
N ALA A 180 7.11 -7.43 -20.21
CA ALA A 180 7.50 -8.79 -20.59
C ALA A 180 8.24 -9.52 -19.46
N LYS A 181 9.18 -8.81 -18.77
CA LYS A 181 9.93 -9.36 -17.65
C LYS A 181 9.00 -9.70 -16.47
N ILE A 182 8.11 -8.77 -16.11
CA ILE A 182 7.13 -8.97 -15.02
C ILE A 182 6.22 -10.16 -15.32
N LEU A 183 5.72 -10.26 -16.56
CA LEU A 183 4.85 -11.36 -16.97
C LEU A 183 5.55 -12.71 -16.88
N LYS A 184 6.81 -12.79 -17.29
CA LYS A 184 7.62 -14.01 -17.22
C LYS A 184 7.85 -14.46 -15.77
N GLU A 185 7.96 -13.53 -14.83
CA GLU A 185 8.21 -13.80 -13.42
C GLU A 185 6.92 -13.86 -12.58
N THR A 186 5.76 -13.66 -13.23
CA THR A 186 4.46 -13.78 -12.56
C THR A 186 4.05 -15.24 -12.44
N TYR A 187 3.87 -15.68 -11.21
CA TYR A 187 3.37 -17.00 -10.86
C TYR A 187 1.86 -16.98 -10.60
N ARG A 188 1.16 -18.01 -11.00
CA ARG A 188 -0.29 -18.13 -10.82
C ARG A 188 -0.66 -19.54 -10.39
N GLU A 189 -1.39 -19.64 -9.29
CA GLU A 189 -1.84 -20.91 -8.73
C GLU A 189 -3.34 -20.95 -8.51
N LYS A 190 -3.98 -22.00 -9.01
CA LYS A 190 -5.41 -22.29 -8.77
C LYS A 190 -5.55 -23.02 -7.44
N ILE A 191 -6.00 -22.33 -6.42
CA ILE A 191 -6.12 -22.89 -5.07
C ILE A 191 -7.34 -23.81 -4.92
N ASN A 192 -8.50 -23.36 -5.41
CA ASN A 192 -9.76 -24.09 -5.29
C ASN A 192 -10.15 -24.50 -3.85
N SER A 193 -9.62 -23.81 -2.83
CA SER A 193 -9.96 -24.05 -1.43
C SER A 193 -11.36 -23.52 -1.10
N SER A 194 -12.17 -24.35 -0.44
CA SER A 194 -13.52 -23.97 -0.03
C SER A 194 -13.52 -23.53 1.42
N ILE A 195 -14.19 -22.40 1.70
CA ILE A 195 -14.37 -21.84 3.04
C ILE A 195 -15.85 -21.91 3.35
N ASN A 196 -16.22 -22.67 4.38
CA ASN A 196 -17.60 -22.87 4.78
C ASN A 196 -17.78 -22.54 6.27
N THR A 197 -18.41 -21.42 6.55
CA THR A 197 -18.87 -21.06 7.89
C THR A 197 -20.41 -21.07 7.94
N ARG A 198 -20.98 -20.80 9.10
CA ARG A 198 -22.44 -20.70 9.26
C ARG A 198 -23.06 -19.70 8.28
N ASP A 199 -22.44 -18.53 8.13
CA ASP A 199 -23.04 -17.38 7.42
C ASP A 199 -22.26 -17.00 6.14
N LEU A 200 -21.24 -17.79 5.76
CA LEU A 200 -20.47 -17.54 4.56
C LEU A 200 -20.05 -18.87 3.92
N LYS A 201 -20.31 -18.98 2.62
CA LYS A 201 -19.79 -20.07 1.79
C LYS A 201 -18.97 -19.47 0.67
N GLY A 202 -17.68 -19.76 0.66
CA GLY A 202 -16.72 -19.15 -0.27
C GLY A 202 -15.76 -20.16 -0.87
N LYS A 203 -15.07 -19.70 -1.89
CA LYS A 203 -14.01 -20.44 -2.56
C LYS A 203 -12.91 -19.47 -2.95
N VAL A 204 -11.70 -19.71 -2.49
CA VAL A 204 -10.51 -19.06 -3.04
C VAL A 204 -10.25 -19.70 -4.40
N LYS A 205 -10.28 -18.90 -5.46
CA LYS A 205 -10.14 -19.37 -6.85
C LYS A 205 -8.68 -19.50 -7.25
N GLU A 206 -7.95 -18.40 -7.07
CA GLU A 206 -6.60 -18.25 -7.58
C GLU A 206 -5.79 -17.26 -6.75
N VAL A 207 -4.49 -17.51 -6.66
CA VAL A 207 -3.50 -16.55 -6.19
C VAL A 207 -2.53 -16.24 -7.33
N THR A 208 -2.29 -14.96 -7.57
CA THR A 208 -1.31 -14.48 -8.53
C THR A 208 -0.21 -13.74 -7.76
N ILE A 209 1.05 -14.15 -7.96
CA ILE A 209 2.24 -13.50 -7.37
C ILE A 209 3.05 -12.91 -8.52
N SER A 210 3.06 -11.58 -8.63
CA SER A 210 3.94 -10.86 -9.53
C SER A 210 5.10 -10.24 -8.76
N PRO A 211 6.15 -9.74 -9.44
CA PRO A 211 7.19 -8.96 -8.78
C PRO A 211 6.68 -7.72 -8.02
N LEU A 212 5.54 -7.15 -8.41
CA LEU A 212 5.00 -5.93 -7.80
C LEU A 212 3.89 -6.21 -6.79
N THR A 213 3.02 -7.19 -7.07
CA THR A 213 1.81 -7.41 -6.28
C THR A 213 1.48 -8.88 -6.13
N ILE A 214 0.77 -9.18 -5.05
CA ILE A 214 0.06 -10.43 -4.86
C ILE A 214 -1.44 -10.15 -4.98
N LYS A 215 -2.17 -10.97 -5.73
CA LYS A 215 -3.63 -10.88 -5.84
C LYS A 215 -4.26 -12.20 -5.41
N ILE A 216 -5.29 -12.12 -4.56
CA ILE A 216 -6.10 -13.27 -4.14
C ILE A 216 -7.50 -13.07 -4.71
N ASP A 217 -7.92 -13.96 -5.60
CA ASP A 217 -9.25 -13.97 -6.20
C ASP A 217 -10.17 -14.97 -5.49
N THR A 218 -11.32 -14.48 -5.04
CA THR A 218 -12.27 -15.24 -4.24
C THR A 218 -13.70 -15.01 -4.72
N ALA A 219 -14.53 -16.04 -4.64
CA ALA A 219 -15.96 -15.91 -4.77
C ALA A 219 -16.65 -16.45 -3.52
N TYR A 220 -17.62 -15.71 -2.99
CA TYR A 220 -18.37 -16.16 -1.83
C TYR A 220 -19.83 -15.73 -1.86
N LYS A 221 -20.67 -16.48 -1.16
CA LYS A 221 -22.04 -16.09 -0.81
C LYS A 221 -22.04 -15.70 0.65
N SER A 222 -22.51 -14.51 0.93
CA SER A 222 -22.65 -13.98 2.28
C SER A 222 -24.10 -14.01 2.70
N TYR A 223 -24.32 -14.48 3.92
CA TYR A 223 -25.57 -14.35 4.65
C TYR A 223 -25.32 -13.35 5.78
N ASN A 224 -26.31 -12.58 6.18
CA ASN A 224 -26.22 -11.62 7.29
C ASN A 224 -25.15 -10.53 7.15
N LYS A 225 -24.84 -10.11 5.92
CA LYS A 225 -23.82 -9.08 5.62
C LYS A 225 -22.40 -9.44 6.11
N SER A 226 -22.11 -10.73 6.25
CA SER A 226 -20.76 -11.19 6.54
C SER A 226 -19.83 -10.92 5.35
N ARG A 227 -18.53 -10.72 5.61
CA ARG A 227 -17.50 -10.53 4.58
C ARG A 227 -16.30 -11.41 4.86
N LEU A 228 -15.54 -11.67 3.81
CA LEU A 228 -14.31 -12.43 3.85
C LEU A 228 -13.15 -11.50 3.51
N GLU A 229 -12.11 -11.54 4.31
CA GLU A 229 -10.83 -10.91 4.05
C GLU A 229 -9.70 -11.91 4.27
N PHE A 230 -8.44 -11.47 4.17
CA PHE A 230 -7.28 -12.32 4.39
C PHE A 230 -6.21 -11.62 5.20
N LEU A 231 -5.59 -12.33 6.12
CA LEU A 231 -4.26 -12.06 6.65
C LEU A 231 -3.28 -12.84 5.78
N VAL A 232 -2.36 -12.13 5.15
CA VAL A 232 -1.36 -12.73 4.25
C VAL A 232 0.01 -12.51 4.86
N LEU A 233 0.75 -13.60 5.02
CA LEU A 233 2.06 -13.62 5.64
C LEU A 233 3.11 -14.10 4.63
N ASP A 234 4.33 -13.57 4.75
CA ASP A 234 5.50 -14.06 4.04
C ASP A 234 6.10 -15.33 4.68
N GLU A 235 7.22 -15.80 4.16
CA GLU A 235 7.93 -16.98 4.67
C GLU A 235 8.46 -16.82 6.10
N ASP A 236 8.61 -15.60 6.58
CA ASP A 236 9.07 -15.25 7.93
C ASP A 236 7.89 -14.91 8.88
N ASP A 237 6.65 -15.20 8.47
CA ASP A 237 5.41 -14.85 9.17
C ASP A 237 5.20 -13.33 9.37
N ASN A 238 5.78 -12.45 8.53
CA ASN A 238 5.46 -11.03 8.55
C ASN A 238 4.22 -10.75 7.70
N GLU A 239 3.34 -9.87 8.21
CA GLU A 239 2.13 -9.47 7.49
C GLU A 239 2.47 -8.63 6.26
N LEU A 240 1.91 -9.03 5.11
CA LEU A 240 1.98 -8.26 3.88
C LEU A 240 1.01 -7.08 3.91
N THR A 241 1.45 -5.96 3.34
CA THR A 241 0.61 -4.76 3.29
C THR A 241 -0.46 -4.88 2.22
N MET A 242 -1.73 -4.78 2.63
CA MET A 242 -2.86 -4.70 1.69
C MET A 242 -2.87 -3.33 1.01
N VAL A 243 -2.86 -3.31 -0.30
CA VAL A 243 -2.79 -2.07 -1.11
C VAL A 243 -4.07 -1.78 -1.89
N GLY A 244 -4.97 -2.72 -1.95
CA GLY A 244 -6.26 -2.53 -2.59
C GLY A 244 -7.15 -3.73 -2.47
N GLU A 245 -8.45 -3.50 -2.56
CA GLU A 245 -9.46 -4.54 -2.62
C GLU A 245 -10.60 -4.08 -3.54
N ASN A 246 -11.27 -5.04 -4.15
CA ASN A 246 -12.50 -4.81 -4.90
C ASN A 246 -13.52 -5.89 -4.55
N THR A 247 -14.75 -5.48 -4.35
CA THR A 247 -15.89 -6.38 -4.18
C THR A 247 -16.94 -6.07 -5.23
N SER A 248 -17.30 -7.07 -5.99
CA SER A 248 -18.42 -7.00 -6.94
C SER A 248 -19.48 -7.98 -6.48
N THR A 249 -20.72 -7.53 -6.31
CA THR A 249 -21.82 -8.38 -5.85
C THR A 249 -22.85 -8.51 -6.95
N ASN A 250 -23.18 -9.74 -7.31
CA ASN A 250 -24.21 -10.06 -8.28
C ASN A 250 -25.11 -11.19 -7.71
N LEU A 251 -26.44 -10.96 -7.65
CA LEU A 251 -27.47 -11.95 -7.29
C LEU A 251 -27.07 -12.91 -6.13
N ASN A 252 -26.62 -12.38 -4.99
CA ASN A 252 -26.20 -13.12 -3.80
C ASN A 252 -24.83 -13.81 -3.86
N GLN A 253 -24.05 -13.56 -4.88
CA GLN A 253 -22.66 -13.97 -4.93
C GLN A 253 -21.77 -12.73 -5.00
N SER A 254 -20.76 -12.67 -4.15
CA SER A 254 -19.73 -11.65 -4.17
C SER A 254 -18.45 -12.23 -4.77
N GLU A 255 -17.84 -11.51 -5.67
CA GLU A 255 -16.46 -11.72 -6.08
C GLU A 255 -15.61 -10.71 -5.33
N TYR A 256 -14.61 -11.19 -4.63
CA TYR A 256 -13.71 -10.37 -3.85
C TYR A 256 -12.28 -10.64 -4.30
N ASN A 257 -11.56 -9.58 -4.58
CA ASN A 257 -10.13 -9.66 -4.81
C ASN A 257 -9.39 -8.68 -3.90
N ALA A 258 -8.34 -9.18 -3.28
CA ALA A 258 -7.45 -8.41 -2.43
C ALA A 258 -6.05 -8.38 -3.03
N LYS A 259 -5.40 -7.22 -2.96
CA LYS A 259 -4.07 -6.98 -3.50
C LYS A 259 -3.12 -6.60 -2.37
N TYR A 260 -1.96 -7.26 -2.37
CA TYR A 260 -0.92 -7.07 -1.35
C TYR A 260 0.41 -6.74 -2.02
N VAL A 261 1.32 -6.18 -1.25
CA VAL A 261 2.71 -5.97 -1.64
C VAL A 261 3.63 -6.55 -0.58
N SER A 262 4.78 -7.03 -1.02
CA SER A 262 5.85 -7.53 -0.18
C SER A 262 7.02 -6.55 -0.13
N ASN A 263 7.78 -6.58 0.94
CA ASN A 263 9.02 -5.82 1.09
C ASN A 263 10.24 -6.56 0.50
N ALA A 264 10.04 -7.80 0.05
CA ALA A 264 11.08 -8.65 -0.54
C ALA A 264 10.48 -9.59 -1.59
N PRO A 265 11.28 -10.14 -2.52
CA PRO A 265 10.83 -11.19 -3.42
C PRO A 265 10.34 -12.40 -2.63
N LEU A 266 9.10 -12.81 -2.87
CA LEU A 266 8.46 -13.92 -2.14
C LEU A 266 8.74 -15.26 -2.81
N GLN A 267 9.01 -16.25 -1.99
CA GLN A 267 9.05 -17.66 -2.39
C GLN A 267 7.83 -18.42 -1.89
N LYS A 268 7.31 -18.04 -0.73
CA LYS A 268 6.17 -18.70 -0.09
C LYS A 268 5.23 -17.67 0.53
N LEU A 269 3.94 -17.97 0.48
CA LEU A 269 2.87 -17.22 1.15
C LEU A 269 2.08 -18.15 2.04
N LYS A 270 1.68 -17.62 3.20
CA LYS A 270 0.68 -18.22 4.06
C LYS A 270 -0.55 -17.31 4.08
N VAL A 271 -1.68 -17.83 3.73
CA VAL A 271 -2.94 -17.08 3.62
C VAL A 271 -3.93 -17.61 4.63
N ILE A 272 -4.38 -16.73 5.52
CA ILE A 272 -5.31 -17.04 6.59
C ILE A 272 -6.61 -16.27 6.30
N PRO A 273 -7.71 -16.95 5.99
CA PRO A 273 -8.98 -16.27 5.79
C PRO A 273 -9.49 -15.67 7.10
N ILE A 274 -10.07 -14.48 7.01
CA ILE A 274 -10.70 -13.77 8.11
C ILE A 274 -12.18 -13.62 7.80
N TYR A 275 -13.00 -14.18 8.65
CA TYR A 275 -14.44 -13.98 8.59
C TYR A 275 -14.83 -12.75 9.41
N TYR A 276 -15.55 -11.81 8.80
CA TYR A 276 -16.22 -10.73 9.49
C TYR A 276 -17.73 -10.97 9.44
N GLY A 277 -18.35 -11.18 10.58
CA GLY A 277 -19.76 -11.51 10.69
C GLY A 277 -20.48 -10.62 11.68
N LYS A 278 -21.82 -10.73 11.68
CA LYS A 278 -22.62 -10.07 12.68
C LYS A 278 -22.40 -10.79 14.01
N ALA A 279 -21.99 -10.05 15.03
CA ALA A 279 -21.83 -10.57 16.38
C ALA A 279 -23.08 -11.34 16.84
N ASN A 280 -22.92 -12.60 17.20
CA ASN A 280 -23.90 -13.28 18.02
C ASN A 280 -23.74 -12.72 19.43
N ARG A 281 -24.83 -12.28 20.06
CA ARG A 281 -24.81 -11.66 21.40
C ARG A 281 -24.47 -12.62 22.57
N GLU A 282 -24.18 -13.88 22.29
CA GLU A 282 -23.64 -14.85 23.26
C GLU A 282 -22.10 -14.92 23.20
N GLU A 283 -21.48 -13.76 23.14
CA GLU A 283 -20.04 -13.64 23.02
C GLU A 283 -19.36 -13.93 24.35
N THR A 284 -18.28 -14.71 24.28
CA THR A 284 -17.39 -14.90 25.42
C THR A 284 -16.54 -13.64 25.57
N LEU A 285 -16.62 -13.02 26.74
CA LEU A 285 -15.75 -11.89 27.07
C LEU A 285 -14.41 -12.42 27.56
N ILE A 286 -13.33 -11.98 26.93
CA ILE A 286 -11.99 -12.21 27.39
C ILE A 286 -11.53 -10.92 28.06
N SER A 287 -11.26 -10.92 29.37
CA SER A 287 -10.84 -9.71 30.06
C SER A 287 -9.83 -9.99 31.16
N ASN A 288 -9.03 -8.98 31.48
CA ASN A 288 -8.15 -8.93 32.65
C ASN A 288 -8.50 -7.74 33.53
N LYS A 289 -8.47 -7.97 34.86
CA LYS A 289 -8.60 -6.89 35.84
C LYS A 289 -7.30 -6.10 35.89
N VAL A 290 -7.42 -4.78 35.86
CA VAL A 290 -6.31 -3.84 35.82
C VAL A 290 -6.39 -2.90 37.01
N ASN A 291 -5.26 -2.73 37.72
CA ASN A 291 -5.01 -1.66 38.64
C ASN A 291 -4.09 -0.63 37.98
N LEU A 292 -4.57 0.60 37.78
CA LEU A 292 -3.79 1.64 37.11
C LEU A 292 -2.48 1.98 37.81
N GLU A 293 -2.42 1.88 39.12
CA GLU A 293 -1.21 2.19 39.90
C GLU A 293 -0.11 1.11 39.76
N GLU A 294 -0.50 -0.10 39.34
CA GLU A 294 0.36 -1.26 39.20
C GLU A 294 0.30 -1.83 37.75
N PHE A 295 0.06 -0.95 36.79
CA PHE A 295 -0.05 -1.39 35.40
C PHE A 295 1.24 -1.98 34.88
N HIS A 296 1.13 -3.15 34.28
CA HIS A 296 2.19 -3.79 33.49
C HIS A 296 1.59 -4.26 32.16
N PRO A 297 2.38 -4.27 31.06
CA PRO A 297 1.92 -4.85 29.80
C PRO A 297 1.43 -6.28 30.00
N PHE A 298 0.32 -6.64 29.32
CA PHE A 298 -0.26 -7.97 29.44
C PHE A 298 -0.94 -8.42 28.13
N TYR A 299 -1.26 -9.70 28.07
CA TYR A 299 -1.90 -10.30 26.90
C TYR A 299 -3.36 -10.70 27.19
N LEU A 300 -4.26 -10.35 26.25
CA LEU A 300 -5.58 -10.97 26.13
C LEU A 300 -5.46 -12.08 25.09
N LYS A 301 -5.48 -13.33 25.54
CA LYS A 301 -5.32 -14.50 24.67
C LYS A 301 -6.63 -14.84 24.02
N ILE A 302 -6.75 -14.66 22.69
CA ILE A 302 -7.97 -14.93 21.91
C ILE A 302 -7.98 -16.39 21.44
N SER A 303 -6.85 -16.87 20.89
CA SER A 303 -6.65 -18.27 20.52
C SER A 303 -5.23 -18.72 20.89
N ASP A 304 -4.84 -19.93 20.50
CA ASP A 304 -3.48 -20.40 20.73
C ASP A 304 -2.44 -19.58 19.95
N ASN A 305 -2.83 -19.03 18.82
CA ASN A 305 -1.94 -18.29 17.92
C ASN A 305 -2.19 -16.77 17.93
N LEU A 306 -3.35 -16.31 18.41
CA LEU A 306 -3.76 -14.90 18.37
C LEU A 306 -3.92 -14.32 19.78
N ALA A 307 -3.29 -13.20 20.03
CA ALA A 307 -3.43 -12.43 21.26
C ALA A 307 -3.48 -10.93 20.97
N ILE A 308 -4.05 -10.15 21.90
CA ILE A 308 -3.92 -8.70 21.95
C ILE A 308 -2.95 -8.38 23.09
N LYS A 309 -1.86 -7.70 22.75
CA LYS A 309 -0.92 -7.18 23.75
C LYS A 309 -1.31 -5.76 24.10
N ILE A 310 -1.68 -5.52 25.34
CA ILE A 310 -1.88 -4.18 25.88
C ILE A 310 -0.52 -3.69 26.34
N GLU A 311 0.01 -2.67 25.66
CA GLU A 311 1.38 -2.17 25.82
C GLU A 311 1.47 -1.11 26.93
N ASP A 312 0.55 -0.15 26.90
CA ASP A 312 0.60 1.04 27.73
C ASP A 312 -0.75 1.72 27.80
N TYR A 313 -0.91 2.67 28.72
CA TYR A 313 -2.07 3.53 28.82
C TYR A 313 -1.68 4.98 29.15
N MET A 314 -2.58 5.89 28.83
CA MET A 314 -2.51 7.29 29.20
C MET A 314 -3.89 7.79 29.61
N ILE A 315 -3.94 8.66 30.64
CA ILE A 315 -5.17 9.37 31.00
C ILE A 315 -5.05 10.81 30.55
N LYS A 316 -6.02 11.29 29.78
CA LYS A 316 -6.09 12.66 29.30
C LYS A 316 -7.53 13.11 29.12
N ASP A 317 -7.87 14.27 29.64
CA ASP A 317 -9.15 14.95 29.41
C ASP A 317 -10.40 14.04 29.62
N ASN A 318 -10.43 13.28 30.73
CA ASN A 318 -11.49 12.29 31.04
C ASN A 318 -11.58 11.10 30.09
N TYR A 319 -10.48 10.80 29.38
CA TYR A 319 -10.33 9.60 28.58
C TYR A 319 -9.17 8.76 29.06
N ILE A 320 -9.32 7.44 28.96
CA ILE A 320 -8.22 6.50 29.01
C ILE A 320 -7.89 6.08 27.60
N ILE A 321 -6.63 6.20 27.24
CA ILE A 321 -6.09 5.91 25.92
C ILE A 321 -5.21 4.69 26.07
N LEU A 322 -5.58 3.58 25.44
CA LEU A 322 -4.80 2.34 25.46
C LEU A 322 -3.96 2.24 24.20
N LYS A 323 -2.71 1.84 24.36
CA LYS A 323 -1.83 1.40 23.28
C LYS A 323 -1.82 -0.12 23.24
N TYR A 324 -2.06 -0.70 22.08
CA TYR A 324 -2.13 -2.15 21.93
C TYR A 324 -1.71 -2.62 20.54
N ASN A 325 -1.39 -3.90 20.43
CA ASN A 325 -1.12 -4.57 19.17
C ASN A 325 -1.81 -5.92 19.11
N TYR A 326 -2.15 -6.37 17.92
CA TYR A 326 -2.45 -7.78 17.69
C TYR A 326 -1.16 -8.54 17.40
N GLU A 327 -1.00 -9.68 18.04
CA GLU A 327 0.10 -10.60 17.73
C GLU A 327 -0.46 -11.95 17.26
N TYR A 328 0.00 -12.40 16.09
CA TYR A 328 -0.26 -13.72 15.57
C TYR A 328 1.04 -14.53 15.55
N MET A 329 1.06 -15.67 16.25
CA MET A 329 2.26 -16.51 16.43
C MET A 329 3.49 -15.69 16.94
N GLY A 330 3.24 -14.72 17.83
CA GLY A 330 4.29 -13.86 18.39
C GLY A 330 4.78 -12.73 17.48
N LYS A 331 4.18 -12.54 16.32
CA LYS A 331 4.47 -11.43 15.40
C LYS A 331 3.35 -10.40 15.42
N VAL A 332 3.72 -9.13 15.45
CA VAL A 332 2.74 -8.02 15.37
C VAL A 332 2.08 -8.02 14.01
N ILE A 333 0.75 -7.99 14.00
CA ILE A 333 -0.06 -7.85 12.80
C ILE A 333 -0.85 -6.53 12.82
N LYS A 334 -1.00 -5.93 11.63
CA LYS A 334 -1.69 -4.64 11.47
C LYS A 334 -3.20 -4.75 11.28
N LYS A 335 -3.67 -5.96 10.95
CA LYS A 335 -5.09 -6.20 10.72
C LYS A 335 -5.90 -5.90 11.98
N ASP A 336 -7.01 -5.17 11.83
CA ASP A 336 -7.97 -4.96 12.90
C ASP A 336 -8.88 -6.17 13.00
N LEU A 337 -8.86 -6.85 14.14
CA LEU A 337 -9.63 -8.06 14.34
C LEU A 337 -10.78 -7.82 15.32
N ASN A 338 -10.50 -7.66 16.60
CA ASN A 338 -11.51 -7.57 17.64
C ASN A 338 -11.54 -6.18 18.28
N SER A 339 -12.71 -5.68 18.62
CA SER A 339 -12.83 -4.42 19.36
C SER A 339 -12.48 -4.63 20.82
N LEU A 340 -11.71 -3.69 21.40
CA LEU A 340 -11.49 -3.64 22.84
C LEU A 340 -12.67 -2.96 23.53
N PHE A 341 -12.85 -3.30 24.79
CA PHE A 341 -13.74 -2.60 25.72
C PHE A 341 -13.04 -2.37 27.07
N ILE A 342 -13.54 -1.44 27.85
CA ILE A 342 -13.26 -1.35 29.28
C ILE A 342 -14.55 -1.56 30.06
N LYS A 343 -14.45 -2.16 31.26
CA LYS A 343 -15.61 -2.44 32.10
C LYS A 343 -15.38 -1.90 33.50
N TYR A 344 -16.32 -1.09 33.98
CA TYR A 344 -16.40 -0.59 35.34
C TYR A 344 -17.73 -1.05 35.96
N ASP A 345 -17.70 -1.65 37.13
CA ASP A 345 -18.93 -2.01 37.89
C ASP A 345 -20.04 -2.65 37.04
N ASP A 346 -19.70 -3.66 36.24
CA ASP A 346 -20.56 -4.35 35.28
C ASP A 346 -21.08 -3.53 34.08
N ILE A 347 -20.65 -2.28 33.92
CA ILE A 347 -20.93 -1.45 32.74
C ILE A 347 -19.76 -1.52 31.75
N ILE A 348 -20.07 -1.93 30.54
CA ILE A 348 -19.08 -2.02 29.45
C ILE A 348 -19.12 -0.71 28.64
N TYR A 349 -17.92 -0.19 28.38
CA TYR A 349 -17.68 0.98 27.54
C TYR A 349 -16.86 0.56 26.32
N ASP A 350 -17.44 0.73 25.16
CA ASP A 350 -16.76 0.49 23.89
C ASP A 350 -15.84 1.66 23.51
N ASP A 351 -14.93 1.40 22.56
CA ASP A 351 -14.04 2.42 22.01
C ASP A 351 -14.85 3.61 21.45
N VAL A 352 -14.40 4.83 21.79
CA VAL A 352 -15.12 6.06 21.43
C VAL A 352 -15.00 6.31 19.93
N ASN A 353 -16.12 6.14 19.22
CA ASN A 353 -16.29 6.45 17.80
C ASN A 353 -16.97 7.82 17.64
N SER A 354 -16.24 8.89 17.94
CA SER A 354 -16.69 10.28 17.78
C SER A 354 -15.58 11.12 17.19
N GLU A 355 -15.91 12.29 16.67
CA GLU A 355 -14.90 13.22 16.12
C GLU A 355 -13.80 13.55 17.14
N GLU A 356 -14.17 13.66 18.42
CA GLU A 356 -13.23 13.89 19.52
C GLU A 356 -12.31 12.67 19.73
N GLY A 357 -12.88 11.45 19.78
CA GLY A 357 -12.10 10.20 19.86
C GLY A 357 -11.14 10.02 18.70
N ASP A 358 -11.60 10.30 17.49
CA ASP A 358 -10.78 10.23 16.27
C ASP A 358 -9.64 11.26 16.25
N ASN A 359 -9.88 12.45 16.82
CA ASN A 359 -8.83 13.46 16.99
C ASN A 359 -7.77 12.99 18.01
N ILE A 360 -8.20 12.38 19.13
CA ILE A 360 -7.29 11.81 20.12
C ILE A 360 -6.47 10.69 19.48
N LYS A 361 -7.12 9.75 18.77
CA LYS A 361 -6.44 8.65 18.07
C LYS A 361 -5.38 9.17 17.11
N ARG A 362 -5.73 10.15 16.25
CA ARG A 362 -4.79 10.75 15.28
C ARG A 362 -3.58 11.41 15.94
N ASN A 363 -3.78 12.10 17.05
CA ASN A 363 -2.71 12.79 17.77
C ASN A 363 -1.72 11.84 18.46
N HIS A 364 -2.12 10.60 18.75
CA HIS A 364 -1.33 9.58 19.44
C HIS A 364 -0.87 8.44 18.53
N ALA A 365 -1.33 8.38 17.28
CA ALA A 365 -0.99 7.36 16.27
C ALA A 365 0.44 7.48 15.70
N ARG A 366 1.39 8.06 16.43
CA ARG A 366 2.79 8.24 15.99
C ARG A 366 3.63 6.97 16.09
N ASP A 367 3.16 5.99 16.84
CA ASP A 367 3.88 4.74 17.10
C ASP A 367 3.31 3.60 16.24
N GLU A 368 4.01 2.50 16.14
CA GLU A 368 3.55 1.28 15.45
C GLU A 368 2.34 0.62 16.14
N CYS A 369 1.91 1.14 17.29
CA CYS A 369 0.80 0.61 18.08
C CYS A 369 -0.55 1.15 17.64
N LYS A 370 -1.59 0.34 17.82
CA LYS A 370 -2.99 0.75 17.71
C LYS A 370 -3.44 1.50 18.95
N ILE A 371 -4.42 2.39 18.77
CA ILE A 371 -4.96 3.23 19.84
C ILE A 371 -6.46 2.95 20.00
N ALA A 372 -6.85 2.67 21.23
CA ALA A 372 -8.27 2.65 21.64
C ALA A 372 -8.53 3.73 22.70
N VAL A 373 -9.65 4.41 22.62
CA VAL A 373 -9.99 5.55 23.47
C VAL A 373 -11.32 5.28 24.18
N PHE A 374 -11.35 5.36 25.50
CA PHE A 374 -12.52 5.10 26.30
C PHE A 374 -12.79 6.26 27.26
N LYS A 375 -14.07 6.47 27.61
CA LYS A 375 -14.43 7.42 28.68
C LYS A 375 -13.89 6.92 30.02
N TYR A 376 -13.21 7.80 30.75
CA TYR A 376 -12.64 7.51 32.05
C TYR A 376 -13.50 8.10 33.17
N ASN A 377 -13.84 7.30 34.18
CA ASN A 377 -14.70 7.67 35.29
C ASN A 377 -13.93 7.82 36.62
N ASN A 378 -12.62 7.99 36.58
CA ASN A 378 -11.70 8.16 37.72
C ASN A 378 -11.59 6.92 38.65
N GLN A 379 -12.00 5.75 38.18
CA GLN A 379 -11.78 4.51 38.93
C GLN A 379 -10.37 3.96 38.71
N LYS A 380 -9.75 3.49 39.79
CA LYS A 380 -8.40 2.87 39.74
C LYS A 380 -8.44 1.43 39.22
N TYR A 381 -9.57 0.75 39.40
CA TYR A 381 -9.77 -0.65 39.05
C TYR A 381 -10.82 -0.78 37.97
N PHE A 382 -10.53 -1.52 36.93
CA PHE A 382 -11.44 -1.86 35.86
C PHE A 382 -10.98 -3.12 35.12
N GLU A 383 -11.79 -3.62 34.21
CA GLU A 383 -11.40 -4.70 33.30
C GLU A 383 -11.10 -4.13 31.93
N ILE A 384 -10.01 -4.55 31.31
CA ILE A 384 -9.77 -4.38 29.87
C ILE A 384 -10.02 -5.72 29.20
N GLY A 385 -10.83 -5.71 28.14
CA GLY A 385 -11.15 -6.92 27.44
C GLY A 385 -11.43 -6.75 25.97
N CYS A 386 -11.72 -7.86 25.32
CA CYS A 386 -12.21 -7.92 23.96
C CYS A 386 -13.33 -8.96 23.85
N TYR A 387 -14.10 -8.84 22.78
CA TYR A 387 -15.15 -9.80 22.48
C TYR A 387 -14.55 -10.93 21.64
N ASP A 388 -14.65 -12.16 22.13
CA ASP A 388 -14.22 -13.34 21.38
C ASP A 388 -15.24 -13.63 20.26
N GLY A 389 -14.76 -13.57 19.00
CA GLY A 389 -15.55 -13.93 17.82
C GLY A 389 -16.67 -12.97 17.42
N SER A 390 -16.73 -11.75 18.01
CA SER A 390 -17.86 -10.84 17.79
C SER A 390 -17.91 -10.19 16.42
N ASN A 391 -16.78 -9.79 15.87
CA ASN A 391 -16.70 -9.04 14.61
C ASN A 391 -15.76 -9.65 13.59
N SER A 392 -14.77 -10.42 14.04
CA SER A 392 -13.82 -11.09 13.14
C SER A 392 -13.29 -12.37 13.76
N LEU A 393 -13.09 -13.38 12.93
CA LEU A 393 -12.54 -14.68 13.31
C LEU A 393 -11.50 -15.10 12.29
N LEU A 394 -10.28 -15.42 12.74
CA LEU A 394 -9.31 -16.12 11.92
C LEU A 394 -9.77 -17.55 11.68
N LEU A 395 -9.91 -17.90 10.41
CA LEU A 395 -10.37 -19.24 10.01
C LEU A 395 -9.16 -20.16 9.83
N GLU A 396 -8.51 -20.54 10.94
CA GLU A 396 -7.26 -21.31 10.94
C GLU A 396 -7.40 -22.68 10.30
N ASP A 397 -8.58 -23.30 10.34
CA ASP A 397 -8.88 -24.57 9.64
C ASP A 397 -8.84 -24.44 8.11
N TYR A 398 -8.82 -23.22 7.58
CA TYR A 398 -8.85 -22.93 6.15
C TYR A 398 -7.57 -22.24 5.65
N ILE A 399 -6.49 -22.33 6.43
CA ILE A 399 -5.18 -21.83 6.01
C ILE A 399 -4.73 -22.58 4.77
N PHE A 400 -4.16 -21.85 3.81
CA PHE A 400 -3.46 -22.45 2.69
C PHE A 400 -2.14 -21.73 2.44
N GLU A 401 -1.23 -22.45 1.83
CA GLU A 401 0.10 -21.94 1.47
C GLU A 401 0.25 -21.97 -0.04
N VAL A 402 0.96 -20.99 -0.56
CA VAL A 402 1.34 -20.90 -1.98
C VAL A 402 2.85 -20.83 -2.04
N GLU A 403 3.46 -21.72 -2.76
CA GLU A 403 4.91 -21.76 -2.94
C GLU A 403 5.24 -21.57 -4.42
N LYS A 404 6.08 -20.58 -4.71
CA LYS A 404 6.55 -20.31 -6.06
C LYS A 404 7.54 -21.41 -6.43
N ASN A 405 7.10 -22.38 -7.24
CA ASN A 405 7.98 -23.43 -7.73
C ASN A 405 9.18 -22.81 -8.46
N LYS A 406 10.37 -23.24 -8.08
CA LYS A 406 11.59 -22.97 -8.84
C LYS A 406 11.61 -23.95 -10.01
N ASP A 407 11.03 -23.57 -11.17
CA ASP A 407 11.32 -24.25 -12.43
C ASP A 407 12.64 -23.78 -13.02
#